data_994cc876f0d0914e114ba7593780119a
#
_entry.id   994cc876f0d0914e114ba7593780119a
#
_cell.length_a   1.000
_cell.length_b   1.000
_cell.length_c   1.000
_cell.angle_alpha   90.00
_cell.angle_beta   90.00
_cell.angle_gamma   90.00
#
_symmetry.space_group_name_H-M   'P 1'
#
loop_
_entity.id
_entity.type
_entity.pdbx_description
1 polymer ?
#
loop_
_entity_poly.entity_id
_entity_poly.type
_entity_poly.pdbx_seq_one_letter_code
_entity_poly.pdbx_strand_id
1 'polypeptide(L)'
;KINDEKERKRLKEIALKYDNKEFGIIIRTNADYVSEERIASEIEKLIASYENIRKYGIYRTSFSLLYKTPPNYICDLRDSYTDNVDEFVTDDLELYNNMKEYLQTYQPEDIDKLRLYQDELVSLSALYGIGDKINDAIRPMVWLKSGGSIVIQPTEALTVIDVNTGKAIA
;
A
#
# COMPACT_ATOMS: atom_id res chain seq x y z
N LYS A 1 -0.45 -12.41 5.94
CA LYS A 1 0.05 -13.00 7.21
C LYS A 1 1.34 -13.73 6.90
N ILE A 2 2.43 -13.39 7.57
CA ILE A 2 3.73 -14.07 7.41
C ILE A 2 3.57 -15.51 7.90
N ASN A 3 3.78 -16.48 7.02
CA ASN A 3 3.55 -17.90 7.31
C ASN A 3 4.82 -18.61 7.81
N ASP A 4 6.01 -18.12 7.45
CA ASP A 4 7.27 -18.68 7.90
C ASP A 4 7.52 -18.38 9.39
N GLU A 5 7.62 -19.42 10.20
CA GLU A 5 7.87 -19.28 11.63
C GLU A 5 9.27 -18.74 11.95
N LYS A 6 10.28 -19.06 11.13
CA LYS A 6 11.64 -18.56 11.32
C LYS A 6 11.68 -17.05 11.08
N GLU A 7 11.04 -16.60 10.01
CA GLU A 7 10.93 -15.19 9.66
C GLU A 7 10.13 -14.41 10.71
N ARG A 8 9.02 -14.94 11.18
CA ARG A 8 8.27 -14.35 12.29
C ARG A 8 9.10 -14.19 13.56
N LYS A 9 9.95 -15.17 13.87
CA LYS A 9 10.83 -15.13 15.03
C LYS A 9 11.90 -14.05 14.85
N ARG A 10 12.54 -14.00 13.68
CA ARG A 10 13.52 -12.96 13.31
C ARG A 10 12.93 -11.56 13.46
N LEU A 11 11.78 -11.30 12.86
CA LEU A 11 11.10 -10.01 12.91
C LEU A 11 10.71 -9.62 14.35
N LYS A 12 10.27 -10.59 15.14
CA LYS A 12 9.98 -10.36 16.57
C LYS A 12 11.23 -9.99 17.36
N GLU A 13 12.37 -10.63 17.11
CA GLU A 13 13.65 -10.30 17.75
C GLU A 13 14.10 -8.89 17.40
N ILE A 14 13.93 -8.46 16.13
CA ILE A 14 14.22 -7.08 15.71
C ILE A 14 13.32 -6.10 16.48
N ALA A 15 11.99 -6.33 16.51
CA ALA A 15 11.06 -5.44 17.21
C ALA A 15 11.38 -5.31 18.70
N LEU A 16 11.77 -6.41 19.36
CA LEU A 16 12.09 -6.43 20.79
C LEU A 16 13.31 -5.56 21.14
N LYS A 17 14.23 -5.28 20.20
CA LYS A 17 15.37 -4.37 20.42
C LYS A 17 14.92 -2.91 20.67
N TYR A 18 13.74 -2.55 20.17
CA TYR A 18 13.18 -1.21 20.26
C TYR A 18 11.95 -1.14 21.20
N ASP A 19 11.61 -2.24 21.87
CA ASP A 19 10.47 -2.28 22.78
C ASP A 19 10.69 -1.35 23.99
N ASN A 20 9.69 -0.52 24.26
CA ASN A 20 9.68 0.32 25.44
C ASN A 20 8.27 0.41 26.03
N LYS A 21 8.12 1.07 27.20
CA LYS A 21 6.84 1.17 27.90
C LYS A 21 5.88 2.21 27.30
N GLU A 22 6.34 3.05 26.37
CA GLU A 22 5.58 4.18 25.86
C GLU A 22 4.86 3.84 24.54
N PHE A 23 5.35 2.88 23.78
CA PHE A 23 4.75 2.43 22.51
C PHE A 23 5.00 0.95 22.26
N GLY A 24 4.14 0.35 21.45
CA GLY A 24 4.33 -1.00 20.92
C GLY A 24 4.63 -0.97 19.42
N ILE A 25 5.28 -2.00 18.90
CA ILE A 25 5.63 -2.16 17.49
C ILE A 25 4.77 -3.23 16.85
N ILE A 26 4.12 -2.88 15.74
CA ILE A 26 3.39 -3.82 14.89
C ILE A 26 4.14 -3.94 13.56
N ILE A 27 4.66 -5.14 13.30
CA ILE A 27 5.29 -5.45 12.02
C ILE A 27 4.22 -5.96 11.05
N ARG A 28 4.09 -5.30 9.90
CA ARG A 28 3.15 -5.66 8.84
C ARG A 28 3.75 -6.73 7.92
N THR A 29 2.90 -7.33 7.09
CA THR A 29 3.28 -8.42 6.16
C THR A 29 4.35 -7.98 5.16
N ASN A 30 4.38 -6.71 4.80
CA ASN A 30 5.36 -6.14 3.86
C ASN A 30 6.82 -6.16 4.36
N ALA A 31 7.03 -6.44 5.66
CA ALA A 31 8.37 -6.63 6.22
C ALA A 31 8.93 -8.05 6.01
N ASP A 32 8.17 -8.92 5.32
CA ASP A 32 8.58 -10.29 5.03
C ASP A 32 9.86 -10.31 4.19
N TYR A 33 10.91 -10.95 4.71
CA TYR A 33 12.26 -11.02 4.14
C TYR A 33 12.97 -9.67 3.89
N VAL A 34 12.47 -8.55 4.42
CA VAL A 34 13.17 -7.26 4.39
C VAL A 34 14.41 -7.31 5.30
N SER A 35 15.51 -6.64 4.91
CA SER A 35 16.74 -6.61 5.69
C SER A 35 16.54 -5.96 7.06
N GLU A 36 17.35 -6.38 8.04
CA GLU A 36 17.26 -5.86 9.41
C GLU A 36 17.55 -4.36 9.46
N GLU A 37 18.56 -3.91 8.71
CA GLU A 37 18.99 -2.51 8.67
C GLU A 37 17.86 -1.60 8.20
N ARG A 38 17.09 -2.08 7.25
CA ARG A 38 15.96 -1.33 6.67
C ARG A 38 14.81 -1.23 7.66
N ILE A 39 14.46 -2.35 8.30
CA ILE A 39 13.42 -2.38 9.35
C ILE A 39 13.85 -1.47 10.51
N ALA A 40 15.10 -1.55 10.94
CA ALA A 40 15.66 -0.70 11.98
C ALA A 40 15.56 0.79 11.63
N SER A 41 15.97 1.17 10.42
CA SER A 41 15.88 2.56 9.94
C SER A 41 14.44 3.08 9.94
N GLU A 42 13.47 2.26 9.54
CA GLU A 42 12.05 2.65 9.58
C GLU A 42 11.54 2.84 11.01
N ILE A 43 11.88 1.91 11.91
CA ILE A 43 11.53 2.04 13.33
C ILE A 43 12.10 3.31 13.93
N GLU A 44 13.38 3.61 13.69
CA GLU A 44 14.06 4.80 14.21
C GLU A 44 13.41 6.09 13.70
N LYS A 45 13.02 6.15 12.42
CA LYS A 45 12.28 7.29 11.85
C LYS A 45 10.91 7.48 12.51
N LEU A 46 10.19 6.39 12.77
CA LEU A 46 8.90 6.45 13.46
C LEU A 46 9.05 6.91 14.91
N ILE A 47 10.07 6.44 15.62
CA ILE A 47 10.40 6.87 16.98
C ILE A 47 10.73 8.36 17.00
N ALA A 48 11.62 8.81 16.11
CA ALA A 48 11.97 10.23 15.99
C ALA A 48 10.76 11.12 15.70
N SER A 49 9.83 10.66 14.85
CA SER A 49 8.57 11.35 14.58
C SER A 49 7.67 11.43 15.83
N TYR A 50 7.54 10.32 16.56
CA TYR A 50 6.78 10.27 17.81
C TYR A 50 7.36 11.23 18.88
N GLU A 51 8.68 11.20 19.10
CA GLU A 51 9.37 12.08 20.04
C GLU A 51 9.21 13.54 19.66
N ASN A 52 9.26 13.86 18.37
CA ASN A 52 9.04 15.21 17.85
C ASN A 52 7.62 15.71 18.17
N ILE A 53 6.61 14.88 17.90
CA ILE A 53 5.20 15.18 18.23
C ILE A 53 5.06 15.41 19.74
N ARG A 54 5.64 14.53 20.55
CA ARG A 54 5.58 14.63 22.02
C ARG A 54 6.26 15.88 22.54
N LYS A 55 7.45 16.21 22.02
CA LYS A 55 8.25 17.37 22.44
C LYS A 55 7.59 18.69 22.09
N TYR A 56 7.05 18.82 20.90
CA TYR A 56 6.49 20.07 20.40
C TYR A 56 4.96 20.19 20.56
N GLY A 57 4.27 19.07 20.69
CA GLY A 57 2.83 19.01 20.81
C GLY A 57 2.30 19.77 22.05
N ILE A 58 3.03 19.73 23.16
CA ILE A 58 2.67 20.42 24.40
C ILE A 58 2.67 21.95 24.27
N TYR A 59 3.37 22.51 23.28
CA TYR A 59 3.43 23.95 23.03
C TYR A 59 2.43 24.41 21.95
N ARG A 60 1.65 23.49 21.39
CA ARG A 60 0.66 23.81 20.37
C ARG A 60 -0.67 24.20 21.00
N THR A 61 -1.38 25.10 20.33
CA THR A 61 -2.76 25.47 20.72
C THR A 61 -3.70 24.28 20.54
N SER A 62 -4.75 24.24 21.37
CA SER A 62 -5.80 23.21 21.23
C SER A 62 -6.34 23.16 19.80
N PHE A 63 -6.61 21.95 19.30
CA PHE A 63 -7.09 21.67 17.93
C PHE A 63 -6.09 21.96 16.81
N SER A 64 -4.82 22.29 17.09
CA SER A 64 -3.80 22.38 16.04
C SER A 64 -3.39 20.99 15.54
N LEU A 65 -3.07 20.90 14.24
CA LEU A 65 -2.57 19.66 13.64
C LEU A 65 -1.16 19.37 14.18
N LEU A 66 -0.98 18.24 14.83
CA LEU A 66 0.32 17.78 15.34
C LEU A 66 1.09 16.95 14.33
N TYR A 67 0.39 16.10 13.58
CA TYR A 67 0.97 15.23 12.57
C TYR A 67 0.02 15.06 11.40
N LYS A 68 0.53 15.22 10.19
CA LYS A 68 -0.23 14.96 8.96
C LYS A 68 0.21 13.61 8.41
N THR A 69 -0.72 12.68 8.34
CA THR A 69 -0.48 11.40 7.65
C THR A 69 -0.10 11.65 6.19
N PRO A 70 0.90 10.97 5.66
CA PRO A 70 1.20 11.04 4.24
C PRO A 70 -0.04 10.77 3.38
N PRO A 71 -0.16 11.40 2.22
CA PRO A 71 -1.25 11.10 1.28
C PRO A 71 -1.30 9.61 0.91
N ASN A 72 -2.49 9.12 0.52
CA ASN A 72 -2.68 7.70 0.22
C ASN A 72 -1.71 7.17 -0.84
N TYR A 73 -1.42 7.96 -1.89
CA TYR A 73 -0.48 7.55 -2.93
C TYR A 73 0.96 7.35 -2.42
N ILE A 74 1.37 8.10 -1.38
CA ILE A 74 2.66 7.87 -0.71
C ILE A 74 2.60 6.61 0.17
N CYS A 75 1.45 6.36 0.83
CA CYS A 75 1.25 5.13 1.58
C CYS A 75 1.25 3.92 0.65
N ASP A 76 0.60 4.03 -0.51
CA ASP A 76 0.55 2.97 -1.51
C ASP A 76 1.95 2.70 -2.09
N LEU A 77 2.73 3.75 -2.38
CA LEU A 77 4.10 3.64 -2.84
C LEU A 77 4.98 2.95 -1.78
N ARG A 78 4.87 3.33 -0.52
CA ARG A 78 5.56 2.69 0.59
C ARG A 78 5.15 1.23 0.76
N ASP A 79 3.84 0.95 0.67
CA ASP A 79 3.27 -0.37 0.90
C ASP A 79 3.41 -1.29 -0.34
N SER A 80 3.66 -0.73 -1.53
CA SER A 80 3.95 -1.46 -2.79
C SER A 80 5.37 -2.05 -2.84
N TYR A 81 5.99 -2.22 -1.71
CA TYR A 81 7.36 -2.60 -1.48
C TYR A 81 7.60 -4.08 -1.80
N THR A 82 7.42 -4.43 -3.04
CA THR A 82 7.68 -5.78 -3.54
C THR A 82 8.60 -5.71 -4.75
N ASP A 83 9.47 -6.70 -4.89
CA ASP A 83 10.30 -6.91 -6.09
C ASP A 83 9.48 -7.07 -7.39
N ASN A 84 8.14 -7.03 -7.26
CA ASN A 84 7.18 -7.21 -8.34
C ASN A 84 6.64 -5.88 -8.92
N VAL A 85 7.15 -4.72 -8.49
CA VAL A 85 6.78 -3.41 -9.07
C VAL A 85 7.82 -3.02 -10.12
N ASP A 86 7.40 -2.95 -11.37
CA ASP A 86 8.25 -2.54 -12.48
C ASP A 86 8.38 -1.02 -12.56
N GLU A 87 7.26 -0.30 -12.46
CA GLU A 87 7.26 1.17 -12.54
C GLU A 87 6.11 1.81 -11.73
N PHE A 88 6.33 3.04 -11.30
CA PHE A 88 5.34 3.96 -10.75
C PHE A 88 5.10 5.06 -11.79
N VAL A 89 3.88 5.19 -12.27
CA VAL A 89 3.56 6.13 -13.34
C VAL A 89 2.48 7.10 -12.88
N THR A 90 2.70 8.38 -13.11
CA THR A 90 1.70 9.43 -12.88
C THR A 90 1.73 10.43 -14.04
N ASP A 91 0.60 11.04 -14.35
CA ASP A 91 0.44 12.15 -15.31
C ASP A 91 0.34 13.51 -14.61
N ASP A 92 0.32 13.52 -13.28
CA ASP A 92 0.31 14.74 -12.47
C ASP A 92 1.72 15.11 -12.01
N LEU A 93 2.16 16.32 -12.35
CA LEU A 93 3.50 16.82 -12.04
C LEU A 93 3.71 17.03 -10.53
N GLU A 94 2.68 17.44 -9.80
CA GLU A 94 2.76 17.65 -8.36
C GLU A 94 2.93 16.32 -7.64
N LEU A 95 2.12 15.33 -8.02
CA LEU A 95 2.25 13.96 -7.50
C LEU A 95 3.64 13.37 -7.80
N TYR A 96 4.13 13.56 -9.04
CA TYR A 96 5.47 13.11 -9.44
C TYR A 96 6.55 13.70 -8.54
N ASN A 97 6.52 15.02 -8.30
CA ASN A 97 7.52 15.68 -7.47
C ASN A 97 7.45 15.20 -6.01
N ASN A 98 6.26 15.04 -5.45
CA ASN A 98 6.08 14.54 -4.09
C ASN A 98 6.55 13.08 -3.94
N MET A 99 6.25 12.22 -4.92
CA MET A 99 6.71 10.84 -4.95
C MET A 99 8.23 10.77 -5.09
N LYS A 100 8.81 11.62 -5.93
CA LYS A 100 10.27 11.72 -6.12
C LYS A 100 10.99 12.12 -4.84
N GLU A 101 10.50 13.16 -4.14
CA GLU A 101 11.05 13.59 -2.86
C GLU A 101 10.97 12.47 -1.81
N TYR A 102 9.84 11.77 -1.75
CA TYR A 102 9.67 10.63 -0.87
C TYR A 102 10.67 9.51 -1.19
N LEU A 103 10.77 9.10 -2.46
CA LEU A 103 11.70 8.04 -2.88
C LEU A 103 13.16 8.43 -2.60
N GLN A 104 13.58 9.65 -2.93
CA GLN A 104 14.93 10.13 -2.63
C GLN A 104 15.29 10.04 -1.16
N THR A 105 14.31 10.29 -0.28
CA THR A 105 14.53 10.32 1.16
C THR A 105 14.48 8.94 1.81
N TYR A 106 13.57 8.08 1.35
CA TYR A 106 13.23 6.84 2.05
C TYR A 106 13.54 5.56 1.27
N GLN A 107 13.55 5.63 -0.07
CA GLN A 107 13.67 4.48 -0.98
C GLN A 107 14.47 4.85 -2.24
N PRO A 108 15.74 5.29 -2.10
CA PRO A 108 16.51 5.80 -3.23
C PRO A 108 16.75 4.77 -4.34
N GLU A 109 16.69 3.48 -4.02
CA GLU A 109 16.82 2.37 -4.95
C GLU A 109 15.65 2.24 -5.93
N ASP A 110 14.48 2.79 -5.58
CA ASP A 110 13.29 2.72 -6.42
C ASP A 110 13.03 3.99 -7.24
N ILE A 111 13.91 4.98 -7.17
CA ILE A 111 13.73 6.26 -7.86
C ILE A 111 13.66 6.10 -9.38
N ASP A 112 14.41 5.17 -9.93
CA ASP A 112 14.47 4.90 -11.36
C ASP A 112 13.18 4.25 -11.90
N LYS A 113 12.34 3.72 -11.00
CA LYS A 113 11.02 3.19 -11.32
C LYS A 113 9.96 4.27 -11.48
N LEU A 114 10.24 5.51 -11.03
CA LEU A 114 9.27 6.60 -11.09
C LEU A 114 9.30 7.28 -12.46
N ARG A 115 8.16 7.32 -13.13
CA ARG A 115 8.00 7.91 -14.45
C ARG A 115 6.85 8.92 -14.51
N LEU A 116 7.14 10.11 -15.02
CA LEU A 116 6.11 11.08 -15.40
C LEU A 116 5.61 10.74 -16.81
N TYR A 117 4.31 10.52 -16.94
CA TYR A 117 3.66 10.32 -18.23
C TYR A 117 3.19 11.67 -18.79
N GLN A 118 3.59 11.96 -20.01
CA GLN A 118 3.19 13.19 -20.72
C GLN A 118 2.83 12.83 -22.15
N ASP A 119 1.54 12.78 -22.44
CA ASP A 119 0.98 12.57 -23.76
C ASP A 119 -0.28 13.41 -23.89
N GLU A 120 -0.35 14.23 -24.95
CA GLU A 120 -1.49 15.13 -25.17
C GLU A 120 -2.68 14.43 -25.84
N LEU A 121 -2.46 13.27 -26.47
CA LEU A 121 -3.47 12.57 -27.24
C LEU A 121 -4.14 11.43 -26.45
N VAL A 122 -3.38 10.75 -25.59
CA VAL A 122 -3.86 9.58 -24.86
C VAL A 122 -3.67 9.82 -23.37
N SER A 123 -4.75 9.82 -22.59
CA SER A 123 -4.63 9.91 -21.13
C SER A 123 -4.03 8.63 -20.53
N LEU A 124 -3.34 8.76 -19.38
CA LEU A 124 -2.78 7.62 -18.67
C LEU A 124 -3.84 6.55 -18.38
N SER A 125 -5.04 6.99 -17.96
CA SER A 125 -6.18 6.11 -17.70
C SER A 125 -6.63 5.33 -18.95
N ALA A 126 -6.63 5.96 -20.12
CA ALA A 126 -6.97 5.32 -21.37
C ALA A 126 -5.88 4.35 -21.84
N LEU A 127 -4.61 4.74 -21.69
CA LEU A 127 -3.45 3.89 -22.05
C LEU A 127 -3.50 2.53 -21.34
N TYR A 128 -3.81 2.52 -20.05
CA TYR A 128 -3.88 1.30 -19.25
C TYR A 128 -5.28 0.67 -19.19
N GLY A 129 -6.28 1.26 -19.87
CA GLY A 129 -7.67 0.78 -19.87
C GLY A 129 -8.27 0.71 -18.46
N ILE A 130 -7.92 1.66 -17.58
CA ILE A 130 -8.28 1.63 -16.16
C ILE A 130 -9.80 1.72 -15.99
N GLY A 131 -10.48 2.58 -16.76
CA GLY A 131 -11.93 2.72 -16.72
C GLY A 131 -12.66 1.41 -17.02
N ASP A 132 -12.26 0.70 -18.06
CA ASP A 132 -12.85 -0.59 -18.45
C ASP A 132 -12.58 -1.65 -17.39
N LYS A 133 -11.37 -1.72 -16.84
CA LYS A 133 -11.02 -2.67 -15.78
C LYS A 133 -11.82 -2.41 -14.50
N ILE A 134 -12.04 -1.15 -14.13
CA ILE A 134 -12.90 -0.79 -12.99
C ILE A 134 -14.35 -1.20 -13.27
N ASN A 135 -14.87 -0.85 -14.44
CA ASN A 135 -16.23 -1.23 -14.82
C ASN A 135 -16.43 -2.75 -14.80
N ASP A 136 -15.46 -3.51 -15.28
CA ASP A 136 -15.50 -4.96 -15.23
C ASP A 136 -15.44 -5.50 -13.80
N ALA A 137 -14.59 -4.89 -12.94
CA ALA A 137 -14.43 -5.30 -11.55
C ALA A 137 -15.70 -5.08 -10.70
N ILE A 138 -16.52 -4.07 -11.01
CA ILE A 138 -17.77 -3.78 -10.27
C ILE A 138 -19.00 -4.47 -10.86
N ARG A 139 -18.86 -5.22 -11.96
CA ARG A 139 -19.99 -5.99 -12.53
C ARG A 139 -20.45 -7.05 -11.55
N PRO A 140 -21.77 -7.21 -11.38
CA PRO A 140 -22.29 -8.27 -10.51
C PRO A 140 -21.92 -9.67 -10.98
N MET A 141 -21.73 -9.87 -12.29
CA MET A 141 -21.45 -11.17 -12.90
C MET A 141 -19.98 -11.31 -13.28
N VAL A 142 -19.35 -12.38 -12.82
CA VAL A 142 -17.97 -12.76 -13.14
C VAL A 142 -17.97 -14.11 -13.85
N TRP A 143 -17.35 -14.15 -15.04
CA TRP A 143 -17.15 -15.39 -15.80
C TRP A 143 -15.91 -16.14 -15.28
N LEU A 144 -16.07 -17.43 -15.08
CA LEU A 144 -14.99 -18.32 -14.66
C LEU A 144 -14.30 -18.95 -15.89
N LYS A 145 -13.02 -19.26 -15.75
CA LYS A 145 -12.25 -19.96 -16.80
C LYS A 145 -12.84 -21.33 -17.16
N SER A 146 -13.58 -21.95 -16.25
CA SER A 146 -14.29 -23.23 -16.46
C SER A 146 -15.56 -23.11 -17.32
N GLY A 147 -15.95 -21.90 -17.73
CA GLY A 147 -17.19 -21.65 -18.46
C GLY A 147 -18.43 -21.46 -17.58
N GLY A 148 -18.28 -21.49 -16.29
CA GLY A 148 -19.32 -21.09 -15.33
C GLY A 148 -19.30 -19.59 -15.06
N SER A 149 -20.27 -19.11 -14.27
CA SER A 149 -20.32 -17.72 -13.81
C SER A 149 -20.72 -17.62 -12.35
N ILE A 150 -20.29 -16.55 -11.70
CA ILE A 150 -20.68 -16.18 -10.34
C ILE A 150 -21.39 -14.84 -10.42
N VAL A 151 -22.56 -14.72 -9.77
CA VAL A 151 -23.27 -13.45 -9.62
C VAL A 151 -23.20 -13.04 -8.15
N ILE A 152 -22.67 -11.84 -7.88
CA ILE A 152 -22.53 -11.29 -6.54
C ILE A 152 -23.39 -10.02 -6.45
N GLN A 153 -24.39 -10.05 -5.58
CA GLN A 153 -25.33 -8.93 -5.42
C GLN A 153 -25.46 -8.56 -3.94
N PRO A 154 -25.04 -7.34 -3.55
CA PRO A 154 -25.36 -6.83 -2.23
C PRO A 154 -26.85 -6.48 -2.16
N THR A 155 -27.52 -6.89 -1.10
CA THR A 155 -28.89 -6.54 -0.75
C THR A 155 -28.90 -5.73 0.54
N GLU A 156 -30.05 -5.22 0.98
CA GLU A 156 -30.15 -4.46 2.22
C GLU A 156 -29.65 -5.21 3.48
N ALA A 157 -29.82 -6.52 3.52
CA ALA A 157 -29.54 -7.33 4.71
C ALA A 157 -28.35 -8.27 4.56
N LEU A 158 -27.98 -8.65 3.32
CA LEU A 158 -26.92 -9.65 3.07
C LEU A 158 -26.37 -9.53 1.64
N THR A 159 -25.23 -10.17 1.40
CA THR A 159 -24.72 -10.36 0.04
C THR A 159 -25.12 -11.73 -0.46
N VAL A 160 -25.81 -11.78 -1.60
CA VAL A 160 -26.18 -13.03 -2.28
C VAL A 160 -25.10 -13.38 -3.28
N ILE A 161 -24.67 -14.63 -3.28
CA ILE A 161 -23.74 -15.19 -4.26
C ILE A 161 -24.41 -16.38 -4.92
N ASP A 162 -24.66 -16.26 -6.24
CA ASP A 162 -25.18 -17.35 -7.06
C ASP A 162 -24.06 -17.90 -7.95
N VAL A 163 -24.00 -19.23 -8.07
CA VAL A 163 -22.98 -19.92 -8.87
C VAL A 163 -23.66 -20.73 -9.98
N ASN A 164 -23.41 -20.33 -11.20
CA ASN A 164 -23.88 -21.03 -12.39
C ASN A 164 -22.74 -21.85 -13.00
N THR A 165 -22.88 -23.16 -13.02
CA THR A 165 -21.85 -24.07 -13.53
C THR A 165 -21.73 -24.06 -15.06
N GLY A 166 -22.76 -23.52 -15.77
CA GLY A 166 -22.76 -23.43 -17.22
C GLY A 166 -22.57 -24.80 -17.89
N LYS A 167 -21.63 -24.87 -18.85
CA LYS A 167 -21.29 -26.12 -19.55
C LYS A 167 -20.21 -26.94 -18.82
N ALA A 168 -19.82 -26.57 -17.62
CA ALA A 168 -18.81 -27.28 -16.84
C ALA A 168 -19.35 -28.56 -16.16
N ILE A 169 -20.34 -29.20 -16.79
CA ILE A 169 -20.81 -30.53 -16.42
C ILE A 169 -20.04 -31.50 -17.30
N ALA A 170 -18.95 -32.04 -16.78
CA ALA A 170 -18.30 -33.23 -17.31
C ALA A 170 -18.55 -34.39 -16.39
#